data_d1e23011ab410b59a3fe3c0e0ebae69d
#
_entry.id   d1e23011ab410b59a3fe3c0e0ebae69d
#
_cell.length_a   1.000
_cell.length_b   1.000
_cell.length_c   1.000
_cell.angle_alpha   90.00
_cell.angle_beta   90.00
_cell.angle_gamma   90.00
#
_symmetry.space_group_name_H-M   'P 1'
#
loop_
_entity.id
_entity.type
_entity.pdbx_description
1 polymer ?
#
loop_
_entity_poly.entity_id
_entity_poly.type
_entity_poly.pdbx_seq_one_letter_code
_entity_poly.pdbx_strand_id
1 'polypeptide(L)'
;MSSTLSKIEKRTAYTLLLPAVCLVFAIILFPIFANVWISFKEVGLKDIRIPEPRAKKIVKNIQDSNSELKIIYKLRNSSLIQDIREVRFSDKLPKNIDPVNLDKRCEFKSQKVKCFFGDWEAGYRENFEIFVKDVNNNTINSKDIKSSKPNLNGKSNLSLIHI
;
A
#
# COMPACT_ATOMS: atom_id res chain seq x y z
N MET A 1 -52.83 -26.62 -49.40
CA MET A 1 -51.64 -25.79 -49.73
C MET A 1 -51.35 -24.62 -48.78
N SER A 2 -52.20 -24.33 -47.80
CA SER A 2 -52.00 -23.18 -46.87
C SER A 2 -51.01 -23.46 -45.71
N SER A 3 -50.74 -24.70 -45.33
CA SER A 3 -49.89 -25.00 -44.16
C SER A 3 -48.40 -24.85 -44.40
N THR A 4 -47.92 -24.97 -45.63
CA THR A 4 -46.51 -24.88 -46.01
C THR A 4 -46.03 -23.40 -46.07
N LEU A 5 -46.87 -22.53 -46.63
CA LEU A 5 -46.61 -21.07 -46.67
C LEU A 5 -46.48 -20.48 -45.28
N SER A 6 -47.38 -20.82 -44.36
CA SER A 6 -47.34 -20.38 -42.97
C SER A 6 -46.09 -20.82 -42.23
N LYS A 7 -45.52 -22.00 -42.53
CA LYS A 7 -44.26 -22.45 -41.95
C LYS A 7 -43.05 -21.70 -42.49
N ILE A 8 -43.04 -21.37 -43.77
CA ILE A 8 -41.97 -20.60 -44.42
C ILE A 8 -41.96 -19.15 -43.89
N GLU A 9 -43.09 -18.51 -43.79
CA GLU A 9 -43.23 -17.17 -43.27
C GLU A 9 -42.74 -17.06 -41.80
N LYS A 10 -43.14 -18.03 -40.97
CA LYS A 10 -42.65 -18.10 -39.57
C LYS A 10 -41.15 -18.25 -39.51
N ARG A 11 -40.57 -19.12 -40.31
CA ARG A 11 -39.12 -19.37 -40.32
C ARG A 11 -38.34 -18.12 -40.74
N THR A 12 -38.83 -17.41 -41.77
CA THR A 12 -38.22 -16.16 -42.24
C THR A 12 -38.33 -15.06 -41.19
N ALA A 13 -39.46 -14.95 -40.51
CA ALA A 13 -39.65 -13.98 -39.43
C ALA A 13 -38.69 -14.24 -38.26
N TYR A 14 -38.53 -15.49 -37.82
CA TYR A 14 -37.57 -15.82 -36.78
C TYR A 14 -36.14 -15.57 -37.19
N THR A 15 -35.76 -15.84 -38.45
CA THR A 15 -34.39 -15.62 -38.93
C THR A 15 -34.01 -14.15 -38.97
N LEU A 16 -34.98 -13.27 -39.28
CA LEU A 16 -34.77 -11.83 -39.26
C LEU A 16 -34.80 -11.24 -37.85
N LEU A 17 -35.59 -11.83 -36.95
CA LEU A 17 -35.74 -11.33 -35.57
C LEU A 17 -34.59 -11.81 -34.65
N LEU A 18 -34.02 -12.99 -34.97
CA LEU A 18 -32.99 -13.62 -34.15
C LEU A 18 -31.75 -12.73 -33.94
N PRO A 19 -31.15 -12.09 -34.96
CA PRO A 19 -29.98 -11.24 -34.74
C PRO A 19 -30.28 -10.04 -33.85
N ALA A 20 -31.44 -9.44 -33.97
CA ALA A 20 -31.85 -8.32 -33.12
C ALA A 20 -32.04 -8.74 -31.67
N VAL A 21 -32.70 -9.89 -31.46
CA VAL A 21 -32.89 -10.45 -30.12
C VAL A 21 -31.54 -10.82 -29.51
N CYS A 22 -30.61 -11.45 -30.25
CA CYS A 22 -29.28 -11.78 -29.77
C CYS A 22 -28.49 -10.54 -29.34
N LEU A 23 -28.58 -9.43 -30.09
CA LEU A 23 -27.91 -8.19 -29.71
C LEU A 23 -28.48 -7.61 -28.40
N VAL A 24 -29.81 -7.60 -28.27
CA VAL A 24 -30.44 -7.12 -27.03
C VAL A 24 -30.04 -7.97 -25.84
N PHE A 25 -30.03 -9.31 -26.00
CA PHE A 25 -29.57 -10.22 -24.96
C PHE A 25 -28.11 -9.98 -24.59
N ALA A 26 -27.22 -9.81 -25.58
CA ALA A 26 -25.82 -9.54 -25.33
C ALA A 26 -25.59 -8.24 -24.56
N ILE A 27 -26.30 -7.17 -24.93
CA ILE A 27 -26.14 -5.85 -24.29
C ILE A 27 -26.71 -5.83 -22.86
N ILE A 28 -27.84 -6.51 -22.63
CA ILE A 28 -28.53 -6.46 -21.34
C ILE A 28 -28.04 -7.56 -20.39
N LEU A 29 -27.94 -8.80 -20.87
CA LEU A 29 -27.60 -9.92 -19.98
C LEU A 29 -26.11 -10.01 -19.67
N PHE A 30 -25.23 -9.63 -20.59
CA PHE A 30 -23.79 -9.67 -20.34
C PHE A 30 -23.36 -8.83 -19.13
N PRO A 31 -23.75 -7.55 -18.99
CA PRO A 31 -23.38 -6.79 -17.80
C PRO A 31 -24.05 -7.33 -16.53
N ILE A 32 -25.25 -7.90 -16.61
CA ILE A 32 -25.90 -8.52 -15.45
C ILE A 32 -25.10 -9.75 -15.00
N PHE A 33 -24.74 -10.65 -15.92
CA PHE A 33 -23.91 -11.80 -15.60
C PHE A 33 -22.52 -11.41 -15.09
N ALA A 34 -21.91 -10.38 -15.69
CA ALA A 34 -20.63 -9.86 -15.23
C ALA A 34 -20.71 -9.33 -13.79
N ASN A 35 -21.75 -8.57 -13.45
CA ASN A 35 -21.96 -8.08 -12.10
C ASN A 35 -22.19 -9.19 -11.08
N VAL A 36 -23.00 -10.19 -11.43
CA VAL A 36 -23.22 -11.37 -10.59
C VAL A 36 -21.92 -12.16 -10.40
N TRP A 37 -21.16 -12.37 -11.47
CA TRP A 37 -19.86 -13.04 -11.41
C TRP A 37 -18.85 -12.33 -10.50
N ILE A 38 -18.76 -10.99 -10.64
CA ILE A 38 -17.88 -10.17 -9.79
C ILE A 38 -18.35 -10.21 -8.33
N SER A 39 -19.67 -10.23 -8.09
CA SER A 39 -20.26 -10.32 -6.75
C SER A 39 -19.90 -11.62 -6.03
N PHE A 40 -19.69 -12.70 -6.74
CA PHE A 40 -19.24 -13.98 -6.16
C PHE A 40 -17.72 -14.04 -5.93
N LYS A 41 -16.94 -13.11 -6.51
CA LYS A 41 -15.53 -12.99 -6.18
C LYS A 41 -15.38 -12.14 -4.93
N GLU A 42 -14.78 -12.68 -3.89
CA GLU A 42 -14.34 -11.93 -2.72
C GLU A 42 -13.21 -10.96 -3.12
N VAL A 43 -13.56 -9.89 -3.82
CA VAL A 43 -12.61 -8.81 -4.11
C VAL A 43 -12.47 -7.96 -2.85
N GLY A 44 -11.52 -8.30 -2.02
CA GLY A 44 -11.18 -7.50 -0.86
C GLY A 44 -10.36 -6.27 -1.28
N LEU A 45 -10.54 -5.16 -0.56
CA LEU A 45 -9.64 -3.99 -0.67
C LEU A 45 -8.16 -4.35 -0.42
N LYS A 46 -7.89 -5.56 0.06
CA LYS A 46 -6.56 -6.15 0.26
C LYS A 46 -5.83 -6.37 -1.07
N ASP A 47 -6.56 -6.75 -2.11
CA ASP A 47 -6.01 -7.16 -3.41
C ASP A 47 -5.58 -5.97 -4.28
N ILE A 48 -6.11 -4.77 -3.96
CA ILE A 48 -5.86 -3.53 -4.72
C ILE A 48 -4.67 -2.74 -4.14
N ARG A 49 -4.21 -3.07 -2.92
CA ARG A 49 -3.12 -2.33 -2.28
C ARG A 49 -1.78 -2.76 -2.82
N ILE A 50 -1.12 -1.84 -3.52
CA ILE A 50 0.27 -2.01 -3.92
C ILE A 50 1.14 -2.21 -2.68
N PRO A 51 2.04 -3.22 -2.66
CA PRO A 51 2.97 -3.44 -1.56
C PRO A 51 3.96 -2.28 -1.49
N GLU A 52 3.77 -1.42 -0.51
CA GLU A 52 4.65 -0.29 -0.24
C GLU A 52 5.06 -0.29 1.24
N PRO A 53 6.34 -0.11 1.54
CA PRO A 53 6.76 0.08 2.91
C PRO A 53 6.32 1.46 3.39
N ARG A 54 5.63 1.53 4.52
CA ARG A 54 5.16 2.79 5.10
C ARG A 54 5.70 3.00 6.50
N ALA A 55 6.12 4.22 6.79
CA ALA A 55 6.52 4.65 8.12
C ALA A 55 5.67 5.81 8.61
N LYS A 56 5.29 5.75 9.89
CA LYS A 56 4.69 6.87 10.61
C LYS A 56 5.60 7.27 11.75
N LYS A 57 6.03 8.53 11.76
CA LYS A 57 6.87 9.11 12.80
C LYS A 57 6.02 9.75 13.89
N ILE A 58 6.30 9.43 15.14
CA ILE A 58 5.66 9.99 16.32
C ILE A 58 6.79 10.48 17.25
N VAL A 59 6.74 11.74 17.65
CA VAL A 59 7.71 12.33 18.57
C VAL A 59 7.01 12.53 19.91
N LYS A 60 7.60 11.99 20.97
CA LYS A 60 7.15 12.16 22.36
C LYS A 60 8.24 12.79 23.20
N ASN A 61 7.86 13.74 24.05
CA ASN A 61 8.76 14.27 25.06
C ASN A 61 8.86 13.28 26.20
N ILE A 62 10.06 13.12 26.76
CA ILE A 62 10.28 12.34 27.98
C ILE A 62 10.05 13.28 29.14
N GLN A 63 9.11 12.94 30.04
CA GLN A 63 8.65 13.82 31.12
C GLN A 63 9.76 14.18 32.13
N ASP A 64 10.81 13.37 32.24
CA ASP A 64 11.88 13.55 33.23
C ASP A 64 13.13 14.28 32.69
N SER A 65 13.19 14.59 31.41
CA SER A 65 14.35 15.21 30.77
C SER A 65 13.95 16.25 29.75
N ASN A 66 14.20 17.53 30.03
CA ASN A 66 13.93 18.63 29.07
C ASN A 66 14.81 18.58 27.80
N SER A 67 15.86 17.74 27.79
CA SER A 67 16.84 17.64 26.70
C SER A 67 16.76 16.37 25.88
N GLU A 68 15.89 15.42 26.26
CA GLU A 68 15.78 14.14 25.55
C GLU A 68 14.39 13.96 24.95
N LEU A 69 14.35 13.52 23.69
CA LEU A 69 13.11 13.20 22.99
C LEU A 69 13.12 11.75 22.52
N LYS A 70 11.97 11.13 22.59
CA LYS A 70 11.73 9.78 22.06
C LYS A 70 11.02 9.87 20.71
N ILE A 71 11.65 9.34 19.66
CA ILE A 71 11.08 9.23 18.33
C ILE A 71 10.66 7.78 18.13
N ILE A 72 9.36 7.57 17.85
CA ILE A 72 8.80 6.26 17.57
C ILE A 72 8.45 6.20 16.09
N TYR A 73 9.04 5.27 15.37
CA TYR A 73 8.69 4.96 13.99
C TYR A 73 7.82 3.71 13.96
N LYS A 74 6.59 3.87 13.49
CA LYS A 74 5.70 2.74 13.22
C LYS A 74 5.88 2.33 11.77
N LEU A 75 6.49 1.19 11.58
CA LEU A 75 6.79 0.61 10.28
C LEU A 75 5.73 -0.42 9.93
N ARG A 76 5.32 -0.45 8.65
CA ARG A 76 4.37 -1.46 8.18
C ARG A 76 4.50 -1.72 6.70
N ASN A 77 4.25 -2.96 6.30
CA ASN A 77 3.91 -3.31 4.93
C ASN A 77 2.44 -2.93 4.66
N SER A 78 2.17 -2.17 3.59
CA SER A 78 0.79 -1.80 3.23
C SER A 78 -0.01 -2.97 2.69
N SER A 79 0.65 -3.96 2.08
CA SER A 79 0.04 -5.17 1.57
C SER A 79 -0.11 -6.22 2.68
N LEU A 80 -1.23 -6.94 2.65
CA LEU A 80 -1.50 -8.10 3.51
C LEU A 80 -1.26 -9.43 2.80
N ILE A 81 -0.87 -9.39 1.52
CA ILE A 81 -0.76 -10.57 0.65
C ILE A 81 0.64 -10.70 0.09
N GLN A 82 1.36 -9.58 -0.09
CA GLN A 82 2.64 -9.56 -0.78
C GLN A 82 3.76 -9.09 0.14
N ASP A 83 4.91 -9.72 -0.02
CA ASP A 83 6.13 -9.40 0.68
C ASP A 83 6.87 -8.24 0.00
N ILE A 84 7.66 -7.52 0.78
CA ILE A 84 8.55 -6.46 0.29
C ILE A 84 9.98 -6.86 0.63
N ARG A 85 10.88 -6.82 -0.34
CA ARG A 85 12.28 -7.18 -0.16
C ARG A 85 13.17 -5.96 -0.01
N GLU A 86 14.30 -6.16 0.65
CA GLU A 86 15.36 -5.17 0.81
C GLU A 86 14.86 -3.82 1.36
N VAL A 87 14.05 -3.83 2.41
CA VAL A 87 13.50 -2.60 2.97
C VAL A 87 14.60 -1.77 3.62
N ARG A 88 14.74 -0.56 3.12
CA ARG A 88 15.69 0.45 3.60
C ARG A 88 14.94 1.66 4.11
N PHE A 89 15.28 2.05 5.30
CA PHE A 89 14.76 3.25 5.95
C PHE A 89 15.80 4.35 5.97
N SER A 90 15.39 5.58 5.76
CA SER A 90 16.24 6.74 6.02
C SER A 90 15.42 7.92 6.53
N ASP A 91 15.90 8.56 7.58
CA ASP A 91 15.33 9.82 8.07
C ASP A 91 16.44 10.83 8.36
N LYS A 92 16.16 12.10 8.10
CA LYS A 92 17.08 13.20 8.34
C LYS A 92 16.73 13.84 9.68
N LEU A 93 17.67 13.83 10.61
CA LEU A 93 17.55 14.54 11.87
C LEU A 93 17.99 16.02 11.70
N PRO A 94 17.42 16.95 12.46
CA PRO A 94 17.88 18.33 12.51
C PRO A 94 19.36 18.42 12.92
N LYS A 95 20.00 19.52 12.59
CA LYS A 95 21.34 19.82 13.07
C LYS A 95 21.34 19.92 14.60
N ASN A 96 22.41 19.52 15.24
CA ASN A 96 22.60 19.53 16.69
C ASN A 96 21.81 18.47 17.48
N ILE A 97 21.30 17.44 16.81
CA ILE A 97 20.63 16.33 17.47
C ILE A 97 21.38 15.05 17.18
N ASP A 98 21.80 14.38 18.24
CA ASP A 98 22.46 13.09 18.16
C ASP A 98 21.59 11.96 18.75
N PRO A 99 21.56 10.78 18.13
CA PRO A 99 20.90 9.63 18.69
C PRO A 99 21.70 9.06 19.86
N VAL A 100 21.04 8.87 21.01
CA VAL A 100 21.64 8.29 22.21
C VAL A 100 21.63 6.76 22.13
N ASN A 101 20.56 6.20 21.60
CA ASN A 101 20.43 4.76 21.41
C ASN A 101 19.95 4.45 20.00
N LEU A 102 20.73 3.68 19.29
CA LEU A 102 20.44 3.30 17.89
C LEU A 102 20.34 1.76 17.80
N ASP A 103 19.36 1.27 17.08
CA ASP A 103 19.23 -0.17 16.77
C ASP A 103 20.49 -0.66 16.01
N LYS A 104 20.89 -1.90 16.24
CA LYS A 104 22.05 -2.54 15.57
C LYS A 104 21.91 -2.57 14.03
N ARG A 105 20.68 -2.49 13.52
CA ARG A 105 20.37 -2.44 12.08
C ARG A 105 20.51 -1.05 11.47
N CYS A 106 20.85 -0.05 12.28
CA CYS A 106 20.85 1.35 11.90
C CYS A 106 22.24 1.98 12.04
N GLU A 107 22.55 2.88 11.13
CA GLU A 107 23.74 3.71 11.14
C GLU A 107 23.34 5.19 11.14
N PHE A 108 24.06 5.99 11.92
CA PHE A 108 23.92 7.43 11.92
C PHE A 108 25.13 8.07 11.24
N LYS A 109 24.90 8.72 10.09
CA LYS A 109 25.97 9.39 9.36
C LYS A 109 25.43 10.65 8.66
N SER A 110 26.15 11.76 8.78
CA SER A 110 25.80 13.02 8.11
C SER A 110 24.36 13.49 8.41
N GLN A 111 23.96 13.48 9.68
CA GLN A 111 22.61 13.88 10.15
C GLN A 111 21.48 13.00 9.56
N LYS A 112 21.80 11.80 9.10
CA LYS A 112 20.84 10.84 8.59
C LYS A 112 20.96 9.53 9.34
N VAL A 113 19.82 9.06 9.83
CA VAL A 113 19.66 7.68 10.30
C VAL A 113 19.32 6.82 9.10
N LYS A 114 20.11 5.79 8.85
CA LYS A 114 19.86 4.80 7.80
C LYS A 114 19.76 3.44 8.44
N CYS A 115 18.68 2.73 8.17
CA CYS A 115 18.47 1.37 8.69
C CYS A 115 18.19 0.40 7.55
N PHE A 116 18.67 -0.82 7.71
CA PHE A 116 18.36 -1.92 6.82
C PHE A 116 17.53 -2.96 7.57
N PHE A 117 16.29 -3.13 7.18
CA PHE A 117 15.34 -4.03 7.85
C PHE A 117 15.21 -5.39 7.15
N GLY A 118 15.83 -5.56 5.97
CA GLY A 118 15.71 -6.79 5.21
C GLY A 118 14.36 -6.98 4.55
N ASP A 119 13.88 -8.21 4.55
CA ASP A 119 12.65 -8.58 3.88
C ASP A 119 11.47 -8.53 4.86
N TRP A 120 10.36 -7.97 4.41
CA TRP A 120 9.12 -7.86 5.17
C TRP A 120 8.04 -8.74 4.59
N GLU A 121 7.53 -9.63 5.39
CA GLU A 121 6.38 -10.45 5.03
C GLU A 121 5.10 -9.62 4.85
N ALA A 122 4.10 -10.23 4.24
CA ALA A 122 2.77 -9.66 4.12
C ALA A 122 2.21 -9.28 5.49
N GLY A 123 1.70 -8.04 5.61
CA GLY A 123 1.13 -7.55 6.85
C GLY A 123 2.14 -7.21 7.96
N TYR A 124 3.44 -7.25 7.67
CA TYR A 124 4.50 -6.91 8.63
C TYR A 124 4.26 -5.57 9.33
N ARG A 125 4.50 -5.54 10.65
CA ARG A 125 4.42 -4.34 11.50
C ARG A 125 5.49 -4.38 12.56
N GLU A 126 6.23 -3.29 12.68
CA GLU A 126 7.24 -3.12 13.72
C GLU A 126 7.21 -1.69 14.26
N ASN A 127 7.48 -1.54 15.55
CA ASN A 127 7.75 -0.25 16.18
C ASN A 127 9.23 -0.17 16.51
N PHE A 128 9.85 0.86 16.02
CA PHE A 128 11.26 1.14 16.18
C PHE A 128 11.43 2.49 16.87
N GLU A 129 12.26 2.55 17.91
CA GLU A 129 12.39 3.71 18.78
C GLU A 129 13.82 4.24 18.76
N ILE A 130 13.96 5.53 18.68
CA ILE A 130 15.23 6.22 18.80
C ILE A 130 15.13 7.28 19.89
N PHE A 131 16.06 7.29 20.80
CA PHE A 131 16.23 8.36 21.75
C PHE A 131 17.24 9.38 21.19
N VAL A 132 16.88 10.63 21.21
CA VAL A 132 17.70 11.72 20.68
C VAL A 132 17.92 12.79 21.73
N LYS A 133 19.12 13.35 21.74
CA LYS A 133 19.52 14.42 22.65
C LYS A 133 20.09 15.60 21.85
N ASP A 134 19.87 16.82 22.34
CA ASP A 134 20.54 18.00 21.79
C ASP A 134 21.99 18.05 22.27
N VAL A 135 22.92 18.25 21.35
CA VAL A 135 24.36 18.36 21.64
C VAL A 135 24.65 19.54 22.58
N ASN A 136 23.86 20.61 22.50
CA ASN A 136 24.03 21.82 23.29
C ASN A 136 23.16 21.86 24.57
N ASN A 137 22.51 20.77 24.93
CA ASN A 137 21.56 20.67 26.04
C ASN A 137 20.41 21.72 25.99
N ASN A 138 20.12 22.24 24.83
CA ASN A 138 18.99 23.14 24.63
C ASN A 138 17.69 22.36 24.56
N THR A 139 16.58 23.06 24.78
CA THR A 139 15.24 22.50 24.63
C THR A 139 14.98 22.14 23.16
N ILE A 140 14.83 20.88 22.85
CA ILE A 140 14.55 20.43 21.48
C ILE A 140 13.10 20.77 21.11
N ASN A 141 12.92 21.50 20.02
CA ASN A 141 11.57 21.74 19.50
C ASN A 141 11.06 20.52 18.73
N SER A 142 10.05 19.85 19.26
CA SER A 142 9.45 18.67 18.66
C SER A 142 8.88 18.92 17.26
N LYS A 143 8.58 20.18 16.91
CA LYS A 143 8.08 20.57 15.57
C LYS A 143 9.15 20.38 14.49
N ASP A 144 10.41 20.68 14.80
CA ASP A 144 11.51 20.59 13.84
C ASP A 144 11.80 19.13 13.47
N ILE A 145 11.68 18.23 14.45
CA ILE A 145 11.82 16.80 14.22
C ILE A 145 10.63 16.25 13.41
N LYS A 146 9.41 16.72 13.66
CA LYS A 146 8.21 16.30 12.91
C LYS A 146 8.22 16.75 11.46
N SER A 147 8.93 17.82 11.12
CA SER A 147 8.97 18.37 9.76
C SER A 147 9.64 17.43 8.75
N SER A 148 10.64 16.63 9.19
CA SER A 148 11.27 15.66 8.32
C SER A 148 10.38 14.44 8.11
N LYS A 149 10.17 14.07 6.85
CA LYS A 149 9.44 12.84 6.51
C LYS A 149 10.43 11.69 6.36
N PRO A 150 10.21 10.57 7.05
CA PRO A 150 11.01 9.38 6.85
C PRO A 150 10.80 8.84 5.44
N ASN A 151 11.87 8.42 4.79
CA ASN A 151 11.85 7.79 3.48
C ASN A 151 12.04 6.28 3.66
N LEU A 152 11.14 5.50 3.08
CA LEU A 152 11.22 4.06 3.04
C LEU A 152 11.20 3.60 1.59
N ASN A 153 12.14 2.72 1.25
CA ASN A 153 12.23 2.10 -0.06
C ASN A 153 12.30 0.59 0.11
N GLY A 154 11.64 -0.14 -0.75
CA GLY A 154 11.68 -1.59 -0.81
C GLY A 154 11.31 -2.07 -2.21
N LYS A 155 11.73 -3.27 -2.57
CA LYS A 155 11.41 -3.91 -3.85
C LYS A 155 10.20 -4.82 -3.66
N SER A 156 9.14 -4.58 -4.41
CA SER A 156 8.00 -5.50 -4.48
C SER A 156 8.17 -6.48 -5.62
N ASN A 157 7.68 -7.71 -5.46
CA ASN A 157 7.74 -8.73 -6.51
C ASN A 157 6.84 -8.44 -7.73
N LEU A 158 6.14 -7.31 -7.75
CA LEU A 158 5.28 -6.89 -8.87
C LEU A 158 6.04 -6.54 -10.16
N SER A 159 7.39 -6.46 -10.14
CA SER A 159 8.19 -6.18 -11.34
C SER A 159 8.24 -7.35 -12.34
N LEU A 160 7.60 -8.48 -12.05
CA LEU A 160 7.61 -9.67 -12.91
C LEU A 160 6.31 -9.91 -13.69
N ILE A 161 5.33 -9.02 -13.57
CA ILE A 161 4.13 -9.07 -14.41
C ILE A 161 4.16 -7.90 -15.39
N HIS A 162 5.15 -7.92 -16.28
CA HIS A 162 5.02 -7.31 -17.59
C HIS A 162 4.37 -8.35 -18.50
N ILE A 163 3.06 -8.27 -18.60
CA ILE A 163 2.33 -8.85 -19.74
C ILE A 163 2.17 -7.78 -20.78
#